data_8ef7f22fa800fca6ee6b133fc70b33ac
#
_entry.id   8ef7f22fa800fca6ee6b133fc70b33ac
#
_cell.length_a   1.000
_cell.length_b   1.000
_cell.length_c   1.000
_cell.angle_alpha   90.00
_cell.angle_beta   90.00
_cell.angle_gamma   90.00
#
_symmetry.space_group_name_H-M   'P 1'
#
loop_
_entity.id
_entity.type
_entity.pdbx_description
1 polymer ?
#
loop_
_entity_poly.entity_id
_entity_poly.type
_entity_poly.pdbx_seq_one_letter_code
_entity_poly.pdbx_strand_id
1 'polypeptide(L)'
;QQLPYINEFDEVYINDNEVRILKIVNGEIDYKAQSLQLASAPILLENQEKGDYTVHLKPEITIGALGVNVTHEDPAKREVFGNIDFRRAMSIAINRSEMNEIGFFGQGTPRAYTGFSPLPAFADASMETYATEYDPAGANALLDGLGMADTDGDGIRELPNGDKLVLNLNFSPQGIAGQTVELAAQYWRDVGIASVVKEVTPDEYRSAQSSNKLDVSMWRKGQPLAIVLGNNELWVPPYENYFGNRNAMLWAEWIDSNGSAGEEPPAWAKQMMEDINVLQSAAAGSDAFNQAGARMVEHMTKELLFIGTVIAPAPMIHRNNLINFTETKTHSYEYYRTYPYRATQWWLDE
;
A
#
# COMPACT_ATOMS: atom_id res chain seq x y z
N GLN A 1 25.08 12.74 32.38
CA GLN A 1 25.39 12.80 30.95
C GLN A 1 24.18 13.38 30.21
N GLN A 2 24.40 14.27 29.25
CA GLN A 2 23.34 14.98 28.54
C GLN A 2 22.95 14.18 27.29
N LEU A 3 21.66 14.09 26.94
CA LEU A 3 21.18 13.48 25.71
C LEU A 3 21.49 14.37 24.49
N PRO A 4 21.73 13.80 23.32
CA PRO A 4 21.86 12.37 23.02
C PRO A 4 23.20 11.81 23.51
N TYR A 5 23.29 10.49 23.71
CA TYR A 5 24.54 9.84 24.11
C TYR A 5 25.47 9.54 22.92
N ILE A 6 24.89 9.31 21.74
CA ILE A 6 25.62 9.12 20.48
C ILE A 6 25.92 10.51 19.88
N ASN A 7 27.18 10.78 19.61
CA ASN A 7 27.63 12.10 19.10
C ASN A 7 27.49 12.24 17.58
N GLU A 8 27.58 11.13 16.85
CA GLU A 8 27.58 11.11 15.41
C GLU A 8 26.71 9.97 14.89
N PHE A 9 25.91 10.24 13.87
CA PHE A 9 25.07 9.29 13.18
C PHE A 9 25.43 9.33 11.70
N ASP A 10 26.09 8.28 11.21
CA ASP A 10 26.50 8.20 9.81
C ASP A 10 25.48 7.42 9.00
N GLU A 11 24.84 8.06 8.05
CA GLU A 11 23.86 7.42 7.15
C GLU A 11 24.54 7.04 5.83
N VAL A 12 24.79 5.74 5.67
CA VAL A 12 25.41 5.20 4.45
C VAL A 12 24.36 4.81 3.42
N TYR A 13 24.41 5.45 2.26
CA TYR A 13 23.53 5.14 1.15
C TYR A 13 24.07 3.97 0.31
N ILE A 14 23.32 2.85 0.27
CA ILE A 14 23.68 1.64 -0.47
C ILE A 14 22.54 1.28 -1.41
N ASN A 15 22.75 1.46 -2.71
CA ASN A 15 21.76 1.18 -3.77
C ASN A 15 21.46 -0.31 -3.92
N ASP A 16 22.50 -1.11 -3.92
CA ASP A 16 22.41 -2.54 -4.16
C ASP A 16 21.96 -3.28 -2.90
N ASN A 17 20.89 -4.07 -3.02
CA ASN A 17 20.32 -4.79 -1.89
C ASN A 17 21.24 -5.93 -1.40
N GLU A 18 21.92 -6.63 -2.29
CA GLU A 18 22.82 -7.72 -1.92
C GLU A 18 24.04 -7.17 -1.18
N VAL A 19 24.63 -6.07 -1.68
CA VAL A 19 25.70 -5.36 -0.97
C VAL A 19 25.25 -4.89 0.42
N ARG A 20 24.04 -4.41 0.53
CA ARG A 20 23.47 -4.00 1.84
C ARG A 20 23.36 -5.17 2.80
N ILE A 21 22.84 -6.31 2.35
CA ILE A 21 22.74 -7.52 3.17
C ILE A 21 24.14 -8.02 3.58
N LEU A 22 25.10 -8.05 2.66
CA LEU A 22 26.48 -8.43 2.98
C LEU A 22 27.12 -7.53 4.05
N LYS A 23 26.91 -6.23 3.98
CA LYS A 23 27.39 -5.28 5.02
C LYS A 23 26.76 -5.55 6.38
N ILE A 24 25.47 -5.85 6.43
CA ILE A 24 24.80 -6.24 7.67
C ILE A 24 25.41 -7.53 8.23
N VAL A 25 25.51 -8.57 7.40
CA VAL A 25 26.08 -9.88 7.77
C VAL A 25 27.55 -9.77 8.27
N ASN A 26 28.29 -8.79 7.78
CA ASN A 26 29.65 -8.52 8.23
C ASN A 26 29.73 -7.58 9.44
N GLY A 27 28.59 -7.14 9.99
CA GLY A 27 28.58 -6.24 11.15
C GLY A 27 28.99 -4.80 10.86
N GLU A 28 28.88 -4.36 9.61
CA GLU A 28 29.25 -3.00 9.20
C GLU A 28 28.08 -1.99 9.34
N ILE A 29 26.88 -2.46 9.71
CA ILE A 29 25.67 -1.64 9.89
C ILE A 29 25.13 -1.83 11.31
N ASP A 30 25.05 -0.76 12.07
CA ASP A 30 24.60 -0.83 13.46
C ASP A 30 23.08 -0.87 13.60
N TYR A 31 22.36 -0.25 12.65
CA TYR A 31 20.90 -0.19 12.66
C TYR A 31 20.31 -0.11 11.24
N LYS A 32 19.31 -0.94 10.99
CA LYS A 32 18.55 -0.88 9.74
C LYS A 32 17.10 -1.33 9.95
N ALA A 33 16.16 -0.42 9.82
CA ALA A 33 14.72 -0.68 10.00
C ALA A 33 13.89 -0.51 8.73
N GLN A 34 14.48 -0.08 7.64
CA GLN A 34 13.74 0.22 6.41
C GLN A 34 14.30 -0.56 5.22
N SER A 35 13.39 -0.95 4.31
CA SER A 35 13.75 -1.54 3.00
C SER A 35 14.56 -2.84 3.10
N LEU A 36 14.37 -3.61 4.17
CA LEU A 36 14.75 -5.01 4.23
C LEU A 36 13.54 -5.85 3.83
N GLN A 37 13.71 -6.67 2.82
CA GLN A 37 12.64 -7.53 2.31
C GLN A 37 12.56 -8.83 3.13
N LEU A 38 11.37 -9.39 3.26
CA LEU A 38 11.16 -10.68 3.95
C LEU A 38 12.04 -11.79 3.35
N ALA A 39 12.27 -11.79 2.05
CA ALA A 39 13.16 -12.73 1.37
C ALA A 39 14.61 -12.71 1.91
N SER A 40 15.04 -11.61 2.52
CA SER A 40 16.37 -11.51 3.15
C SER A 40 16.39 -12.04 4.60
N ALA A 41 15.24 -12.34 5.20
CA ALA A 41 15.18 -12.78 6.59
C ALA A 41 15.99 -14.05 6.89
N PRO A 42 15.97 -15.11 6.05
CA PRO A 42 16.74 -16.34 6.32
C PRO A 42 18.24 -16.06 6.46
N ILE A 43 18.84 -15.35 5.51
CA ILE A 43 20.28 -15.06 5.53
C ILE A 43 20.66 -14.13 6.70
N LEU A 44 19.78 -13.20 7.07
CA LEU A 44 19.98 -12.32 8.22
C LEU A 44 19.94 -13.12 9.53
N LEU A 45 18.96 -14.01 9.69
CA LEU A 45 18.79 -14.85 10.88
C LEU A 45 19.96 -15.83 11.05
N GLU A 46 20.42 -16.44 9.96
CA GLU A 46 21.54 -17.40 9.98
C GLU A 46 22.86 -16.74 10.41
N ASN A 47 23.06 -15.47 10.12
CA ASN A 47 24.32 -14.77 10.33
C ASN A 47 24.33 -13.80 11.53
N GLN A 48 23.33 -13.86 12.41
CA GLN A 48 23.23 -12.97 13.58
C GLN A 48 24.48 -13.01 14.46
N GLU A 49 24.99 -14.21 14.78
CA GLU A 49 26.18 -14.37 15.61
C GLU A 49 27.43 -13.82 14.93
N LYS A 50 27.61 -14.09 13.63
CA LYS A 50 28.76 -13.60 12.86
C LYS A 50 28.79 -12.08 12.78
N GLY A 51 27.65 -11.45 12.53
CA GLY A 51 27.54 -10.00 12.35
C GLY A 51 27.31 -9.23 13.65
N ASP A 52 27.17 -9.95 14.77
CA ASP A 52 26.91 -9.37 16.11
C ASP A 52 25.69 -8.44 16.11
N TYR A 53 24.56 -8.91 15.58
CA TYR A 53 23.29 -8.17 15.53
C TYR A 53 22.10 -9.06 15.89
N THR A 54 20.99 -8.43 16.24
CA THR A 54 19.69 -9.08 16.45
C THR A 54 18.74 -8.73 15.30
N VAL A 55 18.09 -9.77 14.71
CA VAL A 55 17.01 -9.59 13.73
C VAL A 55 15.67 -9.52 14.46
N HIS A 56 14.91 -8.49 14.19
CA HIS A 56 13.51 -8.37 14.59
C HIS A 56 12.61 -8.61 13.36
N LEU A 57 11.81 -9.65 13.42
CA LEU A 57 10.80 -9.94 12.40
C LEU A 57 9.43 -9.53 12.96
N LYS A 58 8.97 -8.34 12.60
CA LYS A 58 7.75 -7.73 13.15
C LYS A 58 6.70 -7.56 12.06
N PRO A 59 5.40 -7.73 12.39
CA PRO A 59 4.34 -7.42 11.45
C PRO A 59 4.47 -5.99 10.91
N GLU A 60 4.49 -5.85 9.59
CA GLU A 60 4.43 -4.54 8.92
C GLU A 60 3.02 -3.98 9.06
N ILE A 61 2.88 -2.66 9.16
CA ILE A 61 1.57 -2.01 9.13
C ILE A 61 1.16 -1.56 7.72
N THR A 62 2.07 -1.56 6.77
CA THR A 62 1.77 -1.24 5.39
C THR A 62 1.46 -2.49 4.58
N ILE A 63 0.52 -2.35 3.66
CA ILE A 63 0.11 -3.38 2.71
C ILE A 63 0.43 -2.94 1.29
N GLY A 64 0.88 -3.85 0.43
CA GLY A 64 0.89 -3.61 -1.00
C GLY A 64 -0.55 -3.40 -1.49
N ALA A 65 -0.84 -2.25 -2.08
CA ALA A 65 -2.18 -1.91 -2.54
C ALA A 65 -2.18 -1.54 -4.02
N LEU A 66 -3.25 -1.97 -4.71
CA LEU A 66 -3.47 -1.83 -6.14
C LEU A 66 -4.63 -0.87 -6.33
N GLY A 67 -4.34 0.39 -6.66
CA GLY A 67 -5.34 1.45 -6.81
C GLY A 67 -5.75 1.64 -8.26
N VAL A 68 -6.91 1.16 -8.64
CA VAL A 68 -7.47 1.38 -9.98
C VAL A 68 -7.71 2.87 -10.20
N ASN A 69 -7.29 3.41 -11.34
CA ASN A 69 -7.42 4.83 -11.66
C ASN A 69 -8.85 5.19 -12.07
N VAL A 70 -9.66 5.57 -11.12
CA VAL A 70 -11.09 5.87 -11.32
C VAL A 70 -11.35 7.15 -12.10
N THR A 71 -10.32 7.97 -12.35
CA THR A 71 -10.40 9.19 -13.16
C THR A 71 -9.42 9.16 -14.33
N HIS A 72 -9.24 7.97 -14.94
CA HIS A 72 -8.30 7.76 -16.04
C HIS A 72 -8.53 8.74 -17.20
N GLU A 73 -7.46 9.15 -17.92
CA GLU A 73 -7.55 10.09 -19.05
C GLU A 73 -8.39 9.52 -20.21
N ASP A 74 -8.30 8.20 -20.45
CA ASP A 74 -9.15 7.50 -21.44
C ASP A 74 -10.59 7.35 -20.92
N PRO A 75 -11.60 7.93 -21.57
CA PRO A 75 -12.99 7.89 -21.11
C PRO A 75 -13.57 6.48 -21.01
N ALA A 76 -13.20 5.56 -21.94
CA ALA A 76 -13.72 4.20 -21.94
C ALA A 76 -13.19 3.39 -20.75
N LYS A 77 -11.88 3.54 -20.44
CA LYS A 77 -11.30 2.97 -19.22
C LYS A 77 -11.88 3.62 -17.97
N ARG A 78 -12.05 4.94 -17.96
CA ARG A 78 -12.60 5.68 -16.81
C ARG A 78 -14.01 5.21 -16.46
N GLU A 79 -14.87 4.98 -17.45
CA GLU A 79 -16.22 4.47 -17.23
C GLU A 79 -16.21 3.12 -16.50
N VAL A 80 -15.37 2.19 -16.95
CA VAL A 80 -15.24 0.86 -16.35
C VAL A 80 -14.53 0.92 -15.00
N PHE A 81 -13.41 1.62 -14.90
CA PHE A 81 -12.63 1.73 -13.66
C PHE A 81 -13.38 2.47 -12.55
N GLY A 82 -14.23 3.43 -12.93
CA GLY A 82 -15.14 4.14 -12.03
C GLY A 82 -16.27 3.27 -11.47
N ASN A 83 -16.57 2.13 -12.10
CA ASN A 83 -17.61 1.22 -11.63
C ASN A 83 -17.12 0.34 -10.48
N ILE A 84 -17.92 0.26 -9.41
CA ILE A 84 -17.57 -0.53 -8.23
C ILE A 84 -17.52 -2.04 -8.52
N ASP A 85 -18.36 -2.54 -9.42
CA ASP A 85 -18.40 -3.96 -9.78
C ASP A 85 -17.12 -4.38 -10.50
N PHE A 86 -16.52 -3.50 -11.33
CA PHE A 86 -15.20 -3.74 -11.90
C PHE A 86 -14.13 -3.87 -10.83
N ARG A 87 -14.05 -2.91 -9.91
CA ARG A 87 -13.05 -2.93 -8.82
C ARG A 87 -13.27 -4.13 -7.90
N ARG A 88 -14.52 -4.52 -7.67
CA ARG A 88 -14.84 -5.74 -6.91
C ARG A 88 -14.39 -7.00 -7.64
N ALA A 89 -14.66 -7.10 -8.94
CA ALA A 89 -14.19 -8.22 -9.78
C ALA A 89 -12.66 -8.33 -9.73
N MET A 90 -11.94 -7.21 -9.87
CA MET A 90 -10.49 -7.15 -9.75
C MET A 90 -10.00 -7.63 -8.38
N SER A 91 -10.73 -7.33 -7.30
CA SER A 91 -10.36 -7.74 -5.96
C SER A 91 -10.56 -9.22 -5.70
N ILE A 92 -11.76 -9.75 -6.01
CA ILE A 92 -12.11 -11.16 -5.73
C ILE A 92 -11.46 -12.15 -6.72
N ALA A 93 -10.91 -11.67 -7.84
CA ALA A 93 -10.08 -12.47 -8.74
C ALA A 93 -8.71 -12.82 -8.13
N ILE A 94 -8.22 -12.07 -7.13
CA ILE A 94 -6.89 -12.29 -6.55
C ILE A 94 -6.90 -13.43 -5.53
N ASN A 95 -6.13 -14.49 -5.78
CA ASN A 95 -5.86 -15.54 -4.80
C ASN A 95 -4.81 -15.09 -3.79
N ARG A 96 -5.25 -14.38 -2.75
CA ARG A 96 -4.35 -13.84 -1.72
C ARG A 96 -3.68 -14.91 -0.87
N SER A 97 -4.29 -16.10 -0.74
CA SER A 97 -3.66 -17.23 -0.03
C SER A 97 -2.45 -17.73 -0.80
N GLU A 98 -2.59 -17.98 -2.10
CA GLU A 98 -1.49 -18.38 -2.97
C GLU A 98 -0.44 -17.27 -3.09
N MET A 99 -0.87 -16.01 -3.23
CA MET A 99 0.03 -14.85 -3.20
C MET A 99 0.84 -14.80 -1.89
N ASN A 100 0.26 -15.14 -0.75
CA ASN A 100 0.95 -15.23 0.53
C ASN A 100 1.99 -16.37 0.54
N GLU A 101 1.63 -17.55 0.07
CA GLU A 101 2.57 -18.68 0.00
C GLU A 101 3.75 -18.40 -0.90
N ILE A 102 3.50 -17.89 -2.11
CA ILE A 102 4.54 -17.65 -3.13
C ILE A 102 5.37 -16.40 -2.80
N GLY A 103 4.72 -15.28 -2.49
CA GLY A 103 5.36 -13.97 -2.32
C GLY A 103 5.87 -13.70 -0.91
N PHE A 104 5.28 -14.35 0.10
CA PHE A 104 5.55 -14.03 1.50
C PHE A 104 5.80 -15.28 2.37
N PHE A 105 6.08 -16.44 1.75
CA PHE A 105 6.41 -17.71 2.42
C PHE A 105 5.38 -18.16 3.45
N GLY A 106 4.09 -17.86 3.23
CA GLY A 106 3.02 -18.15 4.17
C GLY A 106 3.03 -17.32 5.47
N GLN A 107 3.94 -16.35 5.59
CA GLN A 107 4.13 -15.57 6.83
C GLN A 107 3.28 -14.30 6.91
N GLY A 108 2.60 -13.96 5.82
CA GLY A 108 1.74 -12.80 5.76
C GLY A 108 0.29 -13.08 6.16
N THR A 109 -0.51 -12.05 6.16
CA THR A 109 -1.96 -12.11 6.38
C THR A 109 -2.66 -11.40 5.23
N PRO A 110 -3.49 -12.13 4.43
CA PRO A 110 -4.36 -11.52 3.43
C PRO A 110 -5.28 -10.48 4.06
N ARG A 111 -5.40 -9.30 3.47
CA ARG A 111 -6.26 -8.22 3.99
C ARG A 111 -6.79 -7.30 2.90
N ALA A 112 -7.96 -6.72 3.17
CA ALA A 112 -8.44 -5.54 2.46
C ALA A 112 -7.63 -4.29 2.86
N TYR A 113 -7.63 -3.28 2.01
CA TYR A 113 -7.15 -1.96 2.38
C TYR A 113 -8.25 -1.18 3.10
N THR A 114 -8.00 -0.79 4.33
CA THR A 114 -8.97 -0.10 5.19
C THR A 114 -8.64 1.37 5.44
N GLY A 115 -7.58 1.87 4.79
CA GLY A 115 -7.09 3.24 5.01
C GLY A 115 -6.18 3.38 6.21
N PHE A 116 -6.59 2.87 7.34
CA PHE A 116 -5.82 2.89 8.58
C PHE A 116 -5.19 1.52 8.87
N SER A 117 -3.99 1.53 9.43
CA SER A 117 -3.33 0.34 9.93
C SER A 117 -2.46 0.68 11.16
N PRO A 118 -2.66 0.01 12.29
CA PRO A 118 -3.72 -0.99 12.54
C PRO A 118 -5.12 -0.41 12.45
N LEU A 119 -6.13 -1.27 12.27
CA LEU A 119 -7.52 -0.87 12.21
C LEU A 119 -7.93 -0.20 13.52
N PRO A 120 -8.49 1.01 13.51
CA PRO A 120 -8.93 1.70 14.72
C PRO A 120 -10.11 1.00 15.39
N ALA A 121 -10.21 1.14 16.73
CA ALA A 121 -11.23 0.49 17.54
C ALA A 121 -12.70 0.90 17.23
N PHE A 122 -12.90 2.01 16.54
CA PHE A 122 -14.22 2.45 16.10
C PHE A 122 -14.71 1.76 14.83
N ALA A 123 -13.84 1.05 14.11
CA ALA A 123 -14.15 0.39 12.86
C ALA A 123 -14.59 -1.05 13.08
N ASP A 124 -15.47 -1.54 12.21
CA ASP A 124 -15.86 -2.95 12.19
C ASP A 124 -14.70 -3.82 11.68
N ALA A 125 -14.35 -4.84 12.44
CA ALA A 125 -13.26 -5.77 12.09
C ALA A 125 -13.49 -6.51 10.77
N SER A 126 -14.75 -6.70 10.34
CA SER A 126 -15.08 -7.34 9.06
C SER A 126 -14.55 -6.55 7.84
N MET A 127 -14.24 -5.27 8.00
CA MET A 127 -13.64 -4.46 6.94
C MET A 127 -12.27 -4.99 6.50
N GLU A 128 -11.51 -5.62 7.38
CA GLU A 128 -10.20 -6.20 7.04
C GLU A 128 -10.27 -7.37 6.06
N THR A 129 -11.45 -7.98 5.92
CA THR A 129 -11.68 -9.12 5.01
C THR A 129 -12.71 -8.82 3.92
N TYR A 130 -13.12 -7.57 3.74
CA TYR A 130 -14.10 -7.19 2.71
C TYR A 130 -13.52 -7.42 1.31
N ALA A 131 -14.25 -8.16 0.47
CA ALA A 131 -13.88 -8.50 -0.91
C ALA A 131 -12.46 -9.11 -1.03
N THR A 132 -12.03 -9.89 -0.04
CA THR A 132 -10.74 -10.61 -0.06
C THR A 132 -10.89 -12.10 -0.40
N GLU A 133 -12.10 -12.59 -0.51
CA GLU A 133 -12.39 -13.94 -0.99
C GLU A 133 -11.80 -14.17 -2.39
N TYR A 134 -11.39 -15.41 -2.68
CA TYR A 134 -11.00 -15.82 -4.02
C TYR A 134 -12.20 -16.42 -4.73
N ASP A 135 -12.82 -15.67 -5.61
CA ASP A 135 -14.01 -16.05 -6.38
C ASP A 135 -13.91 -15.61 -7.86
N PRO A 136 -13.12 -16.34 -8.67
CA PRO A 136 -13.02 -16.01 -10.09
C PRO A 136 -14.34 -16.17 -10.85
N ALA A 137 -15.26 -17.04 -10.38
CA ALA A 137 -16.58 -17.19 -11.01
C ALA A 137 -17.43 -15.95 -10.75
N GLY A 138 -17.45 -15.44 -9.52
CA GLY A 138 -18.11 -14.18 -9.18
C GLY A 138 -17.47 -12.98 -9.90
N ALA A 139 -16.13 -12.95 -10.03
CA ALA A 139 -15.44 -11.94 -10.81
C ALA A 139 -15.90 -11.91 -12.27
N ASN A 140 -15.95 -13.09 -12.92
CA ASN A 140 -16.46 -13.20 -14.28
C ASN A 140 -17.92 -12.71 -14.40
N ALA A 141 -18.78 -13.09 -13.46
CA ALA A 141 -20.19 -12.67 -13.48
C ALA A 141 -20.35 -11.13 -13.36
N LEU A 142 -19.51 -10.48 -12.53
CA LEU A 142 -19.47 -9.02 -12.43
C LEU A 142 -19.01 -8.36 -13.74
N LEU A 143 -17.95 -8.89 -14.35
CA LEU A 143 -17.43 -8.37 -15.63
C LEU A 143 -18.45 -8.57 -16.78
N ASP A 144 -19.14 -9.73 -16.83
CA ASP A 144 -20.24 -9.98 -17.78
C ASP A 144 -21.38 -8.98 -17.58
N GLY A 145 -21.72 -8.66 -16.31
CA GLY A 145 -22.75 -7.67 -15.96
C GLY A 145 -22.42 -6.24 -16.43
N LEU A 146 -21.13 -5.94 -16.61
CA LEU A 146 -20.64 -4.67 -17.16
C LEU A 146 -20.64 -4.65 -18.72
N GLY A 147 -21.06 -5.72 -19.35
CA GLY A 147 -21.01 -5.86 -20.80
C GLY A 147 -19.60 -6.10 -21.35
N MET A 148 -18.67 -6.48 -20.49
CA MET A 148 -17.31 -6.85 -20.89
C MET A 148 -17.29 -8.33 -21.25
N ALA A 149 -17.11 -8.65 -22.53
CA ALA A 149 -17.11 -10.01 -23.04
C ALA A 149 -15.88 -10.24 -23.95
N ASP A 150 -15.40 -11.47 -24.02
CA ASP A 150 -14.45 -11.90 -25.05
C ASP A 150 -15.26 -12.20 -26.33
N THR A 151 -15.31 -11.24 -27.25
CA THR A 151 -16.14 -11.33 -28.45
C THR A 151 -15.41 -11.94 -29.65
N ASP A 152 -14.06 -11.93 -29.63
CA ASP A 152 -13.24 -12.50 -30.71
C ASP A 152 -12.63 -13.88 -30.36
N GLY A 153 -12.76 -14.32 -29.11
CA GLY A 153 -12.35 -15.66 -28.66
C GLY A 153 -10.86 -15.79 -28.36
N ASP A 154 -10.16 -14.68 -28.10
CA ASP A 154 -8.74 -14.72 -27.78
C ASP A 154 -8.44 -14.83 -26.26
N GLY A 155 -9.48 -14.91 -25.45
CA GLY A 155 -9.41 -15.02 -23.99
C GLY A 155 -9.25 -13.68 -23.27
N ILE A 156 -9.40 -12.55 -23.96
CA ILE A 156 -9.32 -11.20 -23.41
C ILE A 156 -10.67 -10.51 -23.62
N ARG A 157 -11.19 -9.92 -22.55
CA ARG A 157 -12.46 -9.18 -22.59
C ARG A 157 -12.27 -7.82 -23.24
N GLU A 158 -13.22 -7.42 -24.07
CA GLU A 158 -13.34 -6.06 -24.56
C GLU A 158 -14.09 -5.16 -23.55
N LEU A 159 -13.78 -3.88 -23.62
CA LEU A 159 -14.56 -2.82 -23.02
C LEU A 159 -15.95 -2.73 -23.72
N PRO A 160 -16.96 -2.11 -23.10
CA PRO A 160 -18.29 -1.96 -23.75
C PRO A 160 -18.28 -1.25 -25.12
N ASN A 161 -17.23 -0.49 -25.42
CA ASN A 161 -17.03 0.15 -26.72
C ASN A 161 -16.39 -0.76 -27.78
N GLY A 162 -16.01 -1.99 -27.42
CA GLY A 162 -15.37 -2.98 -28.28
C GLY A 162 -13.84 -2.95 -28.29
N ASP A 163 -13.19 -2.05 -27.58
CA ASP A 163 -11.73 -2.02 -27.46
C ASP A 163 -11.24 -3.07 -26.45
N LYS A 164 -10.12 -3.74 -26.72
CA LYS A 164 -9.52 -4.68 -25.76
C LYS A 164 -9.04 -3.98 -24.50
N LEU A 165 -9.39 -4.51 -23.34
CA LEU A 165 -8.84 -4.04 -22.09
C LEU A 165 -7.48 -4.67 -21.83
N VAL A 166 -6.43 -3.88 -21.98
CA VAL A 166 -5.08 -4.23 -21.60
C VAL A 166 -4.60 -3.23 -20.55
N LEU A 167 -4.28 -3.71 -19.33
CA LEU A 167 -3.77 -2.88 -18.26
C LEU A 167 -2.26 -2.72 -18.38
N ASN A 168 -1.77 -1.48 -18.33
CA ASN A 168 -0.35 -1.17 -18.23
C ASN A 168 0.04 -1.09 -16.75
N LEU A 169 0.65 -2.16 -16.24
CA LEU A 169 1.05 -2.29 -14.85
C LEU A 169 2.51 -1.84 -14.66
N ASN A 170 2.75 -0.54 -14.77
CA ASN A 170 4.05 0.03 -14.46
C ASN A 170 4.22 0.10 -12.95
N PHE A 171 5.26 -0.53 -12.40
CA PHE A 171 5.53 -0.54 -10.96
C PHE A 171 6.98 -0.16 -10.64
N SER A 172 7.19 0.32 -9.42
CA SER A 172 8.54 0.52 -8.87
C SER A 172 8.76 -0.40 -7.67
N PRO A 173 9.90 -1.14 -7.61
CA PRO A 173 10.22 -2.01 -6.47
C PRO A 173 10.31 -1.26 -5.13
N GLN A 174 10.49 0.06 -5.17
CA GLN A 174 10.42 0.89 -3.98
C GLN A 174 9.00 0.92 -3.36
N GLY A 175 7.97 0.76 -4.18
CA GLY A 175 6.56 0.85 -3.76
C GLY A 175 5.90 -0.49 -3.47
N ILE A 176 6.14 -1.47 -4.34
CA ILE A 176 5.53 -2.81 -4.25
C ILE A 176 6.49 -3.85 -4.83
N ALA A 177 6.47 -5.06 -4.29
CA ALA A 177 7.28 -6.15 -4.82
C ALA A 177 6.78 -6.59 -6.21
N GLY A 178 7.69 -6.78 -7.18
CA GLY A 178 7.36 -7.20 -8.55
C GLY A 178 6.58 -8.51 -8.59
N GLN A 179 6.95 -9.48 -7.75
CA GLN A 179 6.22 -10.76 -7.65
C GLN A 179 4.74 -10.58 -7.28
N THR A 180 4.41 -9.60 -6.41
CA THR A 180 3.01 -9.29 -6.08
C THR A 180 2.25 -8.76 -7.31
N VAL A 181 2.90 -7.94 -8.13
CA VAL A 181 2.30 -7.38 -9.36
C VAL A 181 2.11 -8.46 -10.42
N GLU A 182 3.11 -9.33 -10.60
CA GLU A 182 3.04 -10.45 -11.56
C GLU A 182 1.94 -11.44 -11.21
N LEU A 183 1.79 -11.80 -9.93
CA LEU A 183 0.71 -12.66 -9.47
C LEU A 183 -0.66 -12.01 -9.67
N ALA A 184 -0.81 -10.72 -9.34
CA ALA A 184 -2.06 -10.00 -9.60
C ALA A 184 -2.41 -9.97 -11.10
N ALA A 185 -1.43 -9.72 -11.97
CA ALA A 185 -1.58 -9.75 -13.41
C ALA A 185 -2.04 -11.13 -13.93
N GLN A 186 -1.49 -12.20 -13.36
CA GLN A 186 -1.90 -13.57 -13.69
C GLN A 186 -3.36 -13.83 -13.31
N TYR A 187 -3.76 -13.52 -12.07
CA TYR A 187 -5.15 -13.74 -11.62
C TYR A 187 -6.15 -12.91 -12.43
N TRP A 188 -5.80 -11.70 -12.81
CA TRP A 188 -6.64 -10.87 -13.68
C TRP A 188 -6.75 -11.45 -15.08
N ARG A 189 -5.67 -12.01 -15.60
CA ARG A 189 -5.71 -12.69 -16.89
C ARG A 189 -6.64 -13.91 -16.88
N ASP A 190 -6.70 -14.64 -15.77
CA ASP A 190 -7.55 -15.82 -15.61
C ASP A 190 -9.07 -15.48 -15.66
N VAL A 191 -9.41 -14.21 -15.49
CA VAL A 191 -10.76 -13.67 -15.67
C VAL A 191 -10.91 -12.79 -16.93
N GLY A 192 -9.96 -12.90 -17.87
CA GLY A 192 -10.00 -12.24 -19.17
C GLY A 192 -9.49 -10.80 -19.21
N ILE A 193 -8.79 -10.33 -18.18
CA ILE A 193 -8.20 -8.98 -18.17
C ILE A 193 -6.71 -9.09 -18.43
N ALA A 194 -6.28 -8.72 -19.64
CA ALA A 194 -4.88 -8.73 -20.02
C ALA A 194 -4.10 -7.59 -19.36
N SER A 195 -2.81 -7.81 -19.13
CA SER A 195 -1.93 -6.78 -18.62
C SER A 195 -0.50 -6.91 -19.14
N VAL A 196 0.20 -5.78 -19.20
CA VAL A 196 1.63 -5.69 -19.47
C VAL A 196 2.30 -5.19 -18.19
N VAL A 197 3.11 -6.05 -17.57
CA VAL A 197 3.88 -5.72 -16.37
C VAL A 197 5.22 -5.13 -16.78
N LYS A 198 5.55 -3.95 -16.24
CA LYS A 198 6.83 -3.28 -16.49
C LYS A 198 7.38 -2.67 -15.21
N GLU A 199 8.59 -3.08 -14.86
CA GLU A 199 9.37 -2.39 -13.85
C GLU A 199 9.90 -1.08 -14.41
N VAL A 200 9.74 0.01 -13.65
CA VAL A 200 10.21 1.36 -13.99
C VAL A 200 10.94 2.00 -12.81
N THR A 201 11.74 3.01 -13.08
CA THR A 201 12.38 3.78 -12.02
C THR A 201 11.34 4.52 -11.17
N PRO A 202 11.66 4.87 -9.89
CA PRO A 202 10.75 5.66 -9.06
C PRO A 202 10.33 6.98 -9.70
N ASP A 203 11.22 7.62 -10.45
CA ASP A 203 10.93 8.91 -11.09
C ASP A 203 10.01 8.74 -12.31
N GLU A 204 10.21 7.71 -13.14
CA GLU A 204 9.28 7.36 -14.23
C GLU A 204 7.90 7.02 -13.68
N TYR A 205 7.84 6.21 -12.61
CA TYR A 205 6.57 5.87 -11.94
C TYR A 205 5.83 7.12 -11.48
N ARG A 206 6.50 8.01 -10.75
CA ARG A 206 5.91 9.25 -10.24
C ARG A 206 5.47 10.19 -11.36
N SER A 207 6.25 10.28 -12.43
CA SER A 207 5.90 11.08 -13.61
C SER A 207 4.65 10.55 -14.31
N ALA A 208 4.56 9.24 -14.55
CA ALA A 208 3.39 8.62 -15.15
C ALA A 208 2.15 8.78 -14.26
N GLN A 209 2.32 8.63 -12.96
CA GLN A 209 1.26 8.81 -11.97
C GLN A 209 0.74 10.24 -11.93
N SER A 210 1.64 11.24 -11.85
CA SER A 210 1.25 12.66 -11.79
C SER A 210 0.63 13.19 -13.09
N SER A 211 0.90 12.54 -14.22
CA SER A 211 0.28 12.84 -15.50
C SER A 211 -0.99 12.01 -15.79
N ASN A 212 -1.55 11.36 -14.78
CA ASN A 212 -2.78 10.55 -14.86
C ASN A 212 -2.74 9.40 -15.88
N LYS A 213 -1.55 8.81 -16.12
CA LYS A 213 -1.31 7.80 -17.16
C LYS A 213 -1.20 6.36 -16.66
N LEU A 214 -1.31 6.12 -15.34
CA LEU A 214 -1.33 4.77 -14.82
C LEU A 214 -2.74 4.20 -14.85
N ASP A 215 -2.90 2.99 -15.34
CA ASP A 215 -4.17 2.25 -15.21
C ASP A 215 -4.40 1.81 -13.76
N VAL A 216 -3.33 1.38 -13.08
CA VAL A 216 -3.34 0.98 -11.68
C VAL A 216 -2.16 1.61 -10.94
N SER A 217 -2.45 2.38 -9.92
CA SER A 217 -1.43 2.92 -9.00
C SER A 217 -1.07 1.87 -7.96
N MET A 218 0.20 1.49 -7.89
CA MET A 218 0.68 0.39 -7.06
C MET A 218 1.72 0.86 -6.07
N TRP A 219 1.35 0.88 -4.78
CA TRP A 219 2.24 1.32 -3.71
C TRP A 219 1.87 0.66 -2.39
N ARG A 220 2.84 0.62 -1.45
CA ARG A 220 2.53 0.27 -0.06
C ARG A 220 1.67 1.35 0.58
N LYS A 221 0.63 0.94 1.28
CA LYS A 221 -0.35 1.82 1.92
C LYS A 221 -0.73 1.31 3.31
N GLY A 222 -1.34 2.18 4.08
CA GLY A 222 -1.74 1.93 5.45
C GLY A 222 -0.88 2.75 6.41
N GLN A 223 -1.54 3.61 7.19
CA GLN A 223 -0.89 4.47 8.16
C GLN A 223 -1.67 4.45 9.48
N PRO A 224 -0.98 4.61 10.61
CA PRO A 224 -1.67 4.80 11.88
C PRO A 224 -2.58 6.02 11.84
N LEU A 225 -3.71 5.94 12.55
CA LEU A 225 -4.68 7.03 12.63
C LEU A 225 -4.02 8.38 12.96
N ALA A 226 -3.08 8.42 13.90
CA ALA A 226 -2.40 9.66 14.27
C ALA A 226 -1.62 10.30 13.11
N ILE A 227 -1.03 9.50 12.23
CA ILE A 227 -0.31 9.99 11.04
C ILE A 227 -1.30 10.55 10.01
N VAL A 228 -2.41 9.84 9.78
CA VAL A 228 -3.46 10.31 8.84
C VAL A 228 -4.07 11.62 9.33
N LEU A 229 -4.36 11.74 10.63
CA LEU A 229 -4.91 12.97 11.22
C LEU A 229 -3.95 14.17 11.12
N GLY A 230 -2.63 13.91 11.15
CA GLY A 230 -1.61 14.94 11.02
C GLY A 230 -1.33 15.39 9.58
N ASN A 231 -1.64 14.53 8.61
CA ASN A 231 -1.36 14.75 7.16
C ASN A 231 -2.48 14.12 6.31
N ASN A 232 -3.73 14.52 6.57
CA ASN A 232 -4.91 13.95 5.91
C ASN A 232 -4.86 14.06 4.38
N GLU A 233 -4.41 15.17 3.85
CA GLU A 233 -4.28 15.44 2.42
C GLU A 233 -3.36 14.44 1.71
N LEU A 234 -2.40 13.84 2.42
CA LEU A 234 -1.49 12.85 1.85
C LEU A 234 -2.09 11.44 1.77
N TRP A 235 -3.09 11.13 2.60
CA TRP A 235 -3.55 9.76 2.81
C TRP A 235 -5.01 9.51 2.47
N VAL A 236 -5.83 10.56 2.39
CA VAL A 236 -7.28 10.46 2.17
C VAL A 236 -7.64 10.98 0.77
N PRO A 237 -8.03 10.12 -0.19
CA PRO A 237 -8.61 10.59 -1.44
C PRO A 237 -9.96 11.29 -1.17
N PRO A 238 -10.30 12.32 -1.93
CA PRO A 238 -9.62 12.90 -3.10
C PRO A 238 -8.75 14.12 -2.76
N TYR A 239 -8.34 14.31 -1.52
CA TYR A 239 -7.74 15.53 -1.00
C TYR A 239 -6.53 16.02 -1.77
N GLU A 240 -5.67 15.12 -2.25
CA GLU A 240 -4.35 15.53 -2.64
C GLU A 240 -3.84 14.85 -3.88
N ASN A 241 -3.14 15.62 -4.68
CA ASN A 241 -2.29 15.17 -5.75
C ASN A 241 -0.96 14.59 -5.21
N TYR A 242 -1.03 13.86 -4.11
CA TYR A 242 0.13 13.19 -3.54
C TYR A 242 0.27 11.78 -4.11
N PHE A 243 1.49 11.32 -4.34
CA PHE A 243 1.74 10.05 -5.02
C PHE A 243 1.07 8.83 -4.36
N GLY A 244 0.76 8.91 -3.07
CA GLY A 244 0.01 7.88 -2.35
C GLY A 244 -1.46 7.76 -2.75
N ASN A 245 -2.07 8.80 -3.32
CA ASN A 245 -3.51 8.89 -3.60
C ASN A 245 -3.87 9.15 -5.07
N ARG A 246 -2.88 9.12 -5.96
CA ARG A 246 -3.06 9.45 -7.37
C ARG A 246 -3.74 8.35 -8.19
N ASN A 247 -4.91 7.94 -7.77
CA ASN A 247 -5.84 7.10 -8.53
C ASN A 247 -7.20 7.78 -8.73
N ALA A 248 -7.29 9.08 -8.35
CA ALA A 248 -8.46 9.92 -8.52
C ALA A 248 -8.04 11.39 -8.81
N MET A 249 -7.13 11.58 -9.76
CA MET A 249 -6.49 12.86 -10.05
C MET A 249 -7.45 13.96 -10.43
N LEU A 250 -8.50 13.65 -11.23
CA LEU A 250 -9.47 14.67 -11.65
C LEU A 250 -10.36 15.13 -10.50
N TRP A 251 -10.56 14.30 -9.47
CA TRP A 251 -11.27 14.75 -8.26
C TRP A 251 -10.42 15.73 -7.45
N ALA A 252 -9.12 15.49 -7.31
CA ALA A 252 -8.21 16.44 -6.67
C ALA A 252 -8.17 17.77 -7.43
N GLU A 253 -8.08 17.72 -8.76
CA GLU A 253 -8.13 18.92 -9.61
C GLU A 253 -9.45 19.71 -9.45
N TRP A 254 -10.59 19.03 -9.34
CA TRP A 254 -11.87 19.66 -9.11
C TRP A 254 -11.91 20.41 -7.76
N ILE A 255 -11.36 19.80 -6.73
CA ILE A 255 -11.29 20.42 -5.40
C ILE A 255 -10.35 21.63 -5.42
N ASP A 256 -9.14 21.49 -5.94
CA ASP A 256 -8.12 22.54 -6.01
C ASP A 256 -8.58 23.74 -6.83
N SER A 257 -9.35 23.48 -7.89
CA SER A 257 -9.89 24.51 -8.79
C SER A 257 -11.22 25.10 -8.32
N ASN A 258 -11.77 24.66 -7.19
CA ASN A 258 -13.13 25.01 -6.73
C ASN A 258 -14.21 24.71 -7.79
N GLY A 259 -14.10 23.57 -8.46
CA GLY A 259 -15.05 23.10 -9.44
C GLY A 259 -14.92 23.68 -10.85
N SER A 260 -13.85 24.45 -11.13
CA SER A 260 -13.64 25.05 -12.47
C SER A 260 -12.92 24.12 -13.45
N ALA A 261 -12.25 23.06 -12.96
CA ALA A 261 -11.56 22.05 -13.75
C ALA A 261 -11.67 20.68 -13.05
N GLY A 262 -11.24 19.62 -13.74
CA GLY A 262 -11.31 18.26 -13.21
C GLY A 262 -12.71 17.64 -13.31
N GLU A 263 -13.00 16.70 -12.43
CA GLU A 263 -14.27 15.97 -12.36
C GLU A 263 -14.82 16.01 -10.92
N GLU A 264 -16.10 16.29 -10.77
CA GLU A 264 -16.73 16.37 -9.45
C GLU A 264 -16.69 15.02 -8.72
N PRO A 265 -16.10 14.96 -7.51
CA PRO A 265 -16.09 13.73 -6.72
C PRO A 265 -17.51 13.25 -6.39
N PRO A 266 -17.75 11.93 -6.32
CA PRO A 266 -19.04 11.41 -5.87
C PRO A 266 -19.33 11.80 -4.42
N ALA A 267 -20.60 11.72 -4.02
CA ALA A 267 -21.06 12.16 -2.70
C ALA A 267 -20.31 11.48 -1.54
N TRP A 268 -20.02 10.18 -1.67
CA TRP A 268 -19.27 9.45 -0.65
C TRP A 268 -17.82 9.96 -0.49
N ALA A 269 -17.16 10.36 -1.59
CA ALA A 269 -15.80 10.90 -1.53
C ALA A 269 -15.80 12.29 -0.88
N LYS A 270 -16.80 13.12 -1.17
CA LYS A 270 -16.98 14.40 -0.47
C LYS A 270 -17.28 14.18 1.02
N GLN A 271 -18.07 13.16 1.37
CA GLN A 271 -18.34 12.82 2.77
C GLN A 271 -17.05 12.39 3.51
N MET A 272 -16.14 11.67 2.88
CA MET A 272 -14.84 11.33 3.49
C MET A 272 -14.03 12.58 3.84
N MET A 273 -14.10 13.63 3.01
CA MET A 273 -13.42 14.92 3.30
C MET A 273 -14.04 15.61 4.51
N GLU A 274 -15.36 15.55 4.66
CA GLU A 274 -16.04 16.07 5.84
C GLU A 274 -15.70 15.26 7.08
N ASP A 275 -15.69 13.93 6.97
CA ASP A 275 -15.40 13.03 8.07
C ASP A 275 -13.97 13.19 8.61
N ILE A 276 -12.96 13.42 7.76
CA ILE A 276 -11.60 13.68 8.23
C ILE A 276 -11.52 15.00 9.02
N ASN A 277 -12.27 16.03 8.60
CA ASN A 277 -12.34 17.28 9.34
C ASN A 277 -12.99 17.09 10.73
N VAL A 278 -14.02 16.24 10.83
CA VAL A 278 -14.61 15.87 12.12
C VAL A 278 -13.60 15.11 12.99
N LEU A 279 -12.88 14.14 12.43
CA LEU A 279 -11.82 13.40 13.13
C LEU A 279 -10.71 14.31 13.68
N GLN A 280 -10.35 15.36 12.94
CA GLN A 280 -9.32 16.32 13.38
C GLN A 280 -9.80 17.30 14.44
N SER A 281 -11.09 17.62 14.48
CA SER A 281 -11.65 18.66 15.35
C SER A 281 -12.41 18.14 16.56
N ALA A 282 -12.99 16.94 16.48
CA ALA A 282 -13.73 16.34 17.59
C ALA A 282 -12.80 15.76 18.66
N ALA A 283 -13.29 15.68 19.89
CA ALA A 283 -12.56 15.01 20.95
C ALA A 283 -12.36 13.52 20.62
N ALA A 284 -11.12 13.03 20.72
CA ALA A 284 -10.80 11.65 20.45
C ALA A 284 -11.64 10.70 21.32
N GLY A 285 -12.30 9.71 20.68
CA GLY A 285 -13.19 8.77 21.34
C GLY A 285 -14.61 9.26 21.60
N SER A 286 -14.96 10.51 21.22
CA SER A 286 -16.34 10.96 21.24
C SER A 286 -17.19 10.24 20.18
N ASP A 287 -18.51 10.27 20.34
CA ASP A 287 -19.42 9.66 19.36
C ASP A 287 -19.23 10.24 17.94
N ALA A 288 -19.06 11.55 17.84
CA ALA A 288 -18.80 12.21 16.55
C ALA A 288 -17.50 11.73 15.91
N PHE A 289 -16.43 11.64 16.68
CA PHE A 289 -15.14 11.12 16.25
C PHE A 289 -15.26 9.67 15.76
N ASN A 290 -15.86 8.80 16.58
CA ASN A 290 -16.00 7.38 16.27
C ASN A 290 -16.89 7.13 15.03
N GLN A 291 -18.00 7.85 14.90
CA GLN A 291 -18.91 7.73 13.77
C GLN A 291 -18.27 8.21 12.46
N ALA A 292 -17.57 9.34 12.47
CA ALA A 292 -16.85 9.85 11.31
C ALA A 292 -15.74 8.87 10.88
N GLY A 293 -14.97 8.37 11.85
CA GLY A 293 -13.92 7.38 11.58
C GLY A 293 -14.44 6.07 11.01
N ALA A 294 -15.56 5.56 11.54
CA ALA A 294 -16.20 4.35 11.04
C ALA A 294 -16.66 4.50 9.58
N ARG A 295 -17.31 5.62 9.24
CA ARG A 295 -17.73 5.93 7.85
C ARG A 295 -16.53 6.04 6.92
N MET A 296 -15.44 6.68 7.34
CA MET A 296 -14.21 6.75 6.55
C MET A 296 -13.67 5.35 6.22
N VAL A 297 -13.54 4.48 7.24
CA VAL A 297 -13.09 3.10 7.01
C VAL A 297 -14.03 2.37 6.07
N GLU A 298 -15.34 2.54 6.24
CA GLU A 298 -16.35 1.93 5.38
C GLU A 298 -16.18 2.36 3.92
N HIS A 299 -16.08 3.65 3.63
CA HIS A 299 -15.88 4.14 2.28
C HIS A 299 -14.53 3.73 1.68
N MET A 300 -13.44 3.88 2.43
CA MET A 300 -12.10 3.47 1.97
C MET A 300 -12.05 1.99 1.58
N THR A 301 -12.80 1.15 2.31
CA THR A 301 -12.82 -0.29 2.09
C THR A 301 -13.81 -0.70 1.01
N LYS A 302 -15.09 -0.27 1.13
CA LYS A 302 -16.17 -0.76 0.25
C LYS A 302 -16.13 -0.17 -1.15
N GLU A 303 -15.58 1.03 -1.32
CA GLU A 303 -15.40 1.64 -2.63
C GLU A 303 -14.21 1.06 -3.40
N LEU A 304 -13.37 0.24 -2.75
CA LEU A 304 -12.25 -0.47 -3.38
C LEU A 304 -11.37 0.43 -4.26
N LEU A 305 -11.16 1.68 -3.84
CA LEU A 305 -10.21 2.57 -4.51
C LEU A 305 -8.80 2.00 -4.49
N PHE A 306 -8.50 1.21 -3.48
CA PHE A 306 -7.29 0.43 -3.35
C PHE A 306 -7.63 -1.00 -2.94
N ILE A 307 -7.19 -1.93 -3.75
CA ILE A 307 -7.31 -3.36 -3.50
C ILE A 307 -6.12 -3.78 -2.65
N GLY A 308 -6.36 -4.23 -1.43
CA GLY A 308 -5.34 -4.77 -0.53
C GLY A 308 -4.89 -6.17 -0.97
N THR A 309 -3.63 -6.50 -0.65
CA THR A 309 -3.03 -7.80 -0.96
C THR A 309 -2.73 -8.59 0.30
N VAL A 310 -1.49 -8.57 0.76
CA VAL A 310 -1.00 -9.30 1.94
C VAL A 310 -0.18 -8.34 2.82
N ILE A 311 -0.45 -8.32 4.11
CA ILE A 311 0.43 -7.72 5.10
C ILE A 311 1.43 -8.78 5.56
N ALA A 312 2.72 -8.53 5.38
CA ALA A 312 3.76 -9.47 5.76
C ALA A 312 4.72 -8.84 6.79
N PRO A 313 5.39 -9.67 7.61
CA PRO A 313 6.43 -9.16 8.47
C PRO A 313 7.62 -8.61 7.66
N ALA A 314 8.26 -7.57 8.18
CA ALA A 314 9.49 -7.04 7.62
C ALA A 314 10.64 -7.22 8.64
N PRO A 315 11.83 -7.63 8.18
CA PRO A 315 13.00 -7.69 9.04
C PRO A 315 13.54 -6.29 9.32
N MET A 316 14.07 -6.12 10.51
CA MET A 316 14.93 -5.03 10.90
C MET A 316 16.07 -5.55 11.75
N ILE A 317 17.19 -4.85 11.81
CA ILE A 317 18.32 -5.22 12.62
C ILE A 317 18.80 -4.08 13.50
N HIS A 318 19.40 -4.44 14.63
CA HIS A 318 20.29 -3.57 15.39
C HIS A 318 21.49 -4.36 15.91
N ARG A 319 22.65 -3.71 16.04
CA ARG A 319 23.84 -4.30 16.62
C ARG A 319 23.62 -4.60 18.11
N ASN A 320 24.16 -5.71 18.59
CA ASN A 320 23.97 -6.14 19.99
C ASN A 320 24.61 -5.19 20.99
N ASN A 321 25.66 -4.46 20.59
CA ASN A 321 26.28 -3.41 21.40
C ASN A 321 25.54 -2.07 21.36
N LEU A 322 24.46 -1.94 20.55
CA LEU A 322 23.58 -0.78 20.58
C LEU A 322 22.55 -0.94 21.70
N ILE A 323 22.88 -0.35 22.84
CA ILE A 323 22.13 -0.52 24.08
C ILE A 323 20.97 0.47 24.18
N ASN A 324 19.97 0.08 24.96
CA ASN A 324 18.73 0.84 25.18
C ASN A 324 17.83 0.96 23.94
N PHE A 325 17.99 0.04 23.00
CA PHE A 325 17.07 -0.12 21.88
C PHE A 325 15.71 -0.59 22.42
N THR A 326 14.64 0.13 22.05
CA THR A 326 13.26 -0.20 22.48
C THR A 326 12.55 -0.95 21.38
N GLU A 327 12.16 -2.20 21.63
CA GLU A 327 11.35 -2.96 20.69
C GLU A 327 9.93 -2.37 20.53
N THR A 328 9.42 -2.43 19.30
CA THR A 328 8.02 -2.13 18.98
C THR A 328 7.27 -3.42 18.66
N LYS A 329 5.94 -3.40 18.79
CA LYS A 329 5.08 -4.56 18.47
C LYS A 329 4.92 -4.78 16.97
N THR A 330 4.98 -3.69 16.21
CA THR A 330 4.79 -3.67 14.76
C THR A 330 5.93 -2.90 14.11
N HIS A 331 6.17 -3.16 12.83
CA HIS A 331 7.08 -2.38 12.02
C HIS A 331 6.31 -1.38 11.17
N SER A 332 6.90 -0.22 10.90
CA SER A 332 6.36 0.78 9.97
C SER A 332 7.49 1.47 9.22
N TYR A 333 7.21 1.81 7.97
CA TYR A 333 8.10 2.67 7.19
C TYR A 333 8.45 3.96 7.94
N GLU A 334 7.49 4.56 8.66
CA GLU A 334 7.70 5.79 9.43
C GLU A 334 8.69 5.62 10.60
N TYR A 335 8.94 4.39 11.04
CA TYR A 335 9.88 4.08 12.12
C TYR A 335 11.34 4.09 11.68
N TYR A 336 11.64 4.13 10.38
CA TYR A 336 13.01 4.11 9.86
C TYR A 336 13.86 5.25 10.40
N ARG A 337 13.25 6.37 10.77
CA ARG A 337 13.90 7.55 11.36
C ARG A 337 14.14 7.40 12.85
N THR A 338 14.25 6.18 13.34
CA THR A 338 14.51 5.86 14.76
C THR A 338 13.40 6.24 15.74
N TYR A 339 12.36 6.91 15.29
CA TYR A 339 11.13 7.12 16.04
C TYR A 339 10.18 5.93 15.79
N PRO A 340 9.66 5.21 16.79
CA PRO A 340 9.65 5.46 18.24
C PRO A 340 10.76 4.74 19.05
N TYR A 341 11.83 4.28 18.43
CA TYR A 341 12.88 3.49 19.09
C TYR A 341 13.75 4.31 20.05
N ARG A 342 13.52 5.62 20.16
CA ARG A 342 14.16 6.55 21.08
C ARG A 342 15.69 6.65 20.91
N ALA A 343 16.14 6.81 19.69
CA ALA A 343 17.57 6.88 19.34
C ALA A 343 18.38 7.89 20.15
N THR A 344 17.76 8.95 20.67
CA THR A 344 18.42 9.90 21.57
C THR A 344 18.89 9.29 22.89
N GLN A 345 18.38 8.11 23.25
CA GLN A 345 18.73 7.37 24.47
C GLN A 345 19.62 6.18 24.18
N TRP A 346 19.97 5.91 22.93
CA TRP A 346 20.88 4.83 22.59
C TRP A 346 22.30 5.17 22.98
N TRP A 347 23.07 4.15 23.29
CA TRP A 347 24.51 4.25 23.50
C TRP A 347 25.19 2.96 23.04
N LEU A 348 26.48 3.04 22.73
CA LEU A 348 27.26 1.90 22.32
C LEU A 348 28.03 1.36 23.55
N ASP A 349 27.91 0.06 23.78
CA ASP A 349 28.77 -0.67 24.76
C ASP A 349 30.05 -1.08 24.02
N GLU A 350 31.20 -0.54 24.49
CA GLU A 350 32.49 -0.72 23.86
C GLU A 350 33.16 -2.04 24.28
#